data_1e721e664dbe46042b459f89e7f5a300
#
_entry.id   1e721e664dbe46042b459f89e7f5a300
#
_cell.length_a   1.000
_cell.length_b   1.000
_cell.length_c   1.000
_cell.angle_alpha   90.00
_cell.angle_beta   90.00
_cell.angle_gamma   90.00
#
_symmetry.space_group_name_H-M   'P 1'
#
loop_
_entity.id
_entity.type
_entity.pdbx_description
1 polymer ?
#
loop_
_entity_poly.entity_id
_entity_poly.type
_entity_poly.pdbx_seq_one_letter_code
_entity_poly.pdbx_strand_id
1 'polypeptide(L)'
;MKRINSVNFVAALLLVLTTSCSDFEAINKNPNSPETVPTQSLIAYVEKSIVDEIRSTNLSIGRSDLYVQWLANNTYTDADRYYWISSSGNDSWKNLYLAQSNLDEIIRLNSDETTRAQAAQNGDNNNQIAVARILKVFTYQVMTDIWGDIPYSSYAGTNSTFDAGKADQGIIYAQYATQQDIYKDLLKELKEASDQINTSSSAFASGDAIYKGNALKWKKFANSLSIRIANRVRHKLSEADARMQEIISNPGLYPVFESNDDNALLAFETNAPNQAPFYKATTLANRNDYAVSNVFVDFLKGKKSLFPVQDPRLTVYAQPNAKGSYVGQFYGIDMYTASLVSPDSVSKPGVAFYKSDYKEVLMEYAELQFILSEYKNWNQEHYLNGIRASMQKWGVGTSDIENFIQQVPMASAATVLTQKWAALFMQGNEGWAEYRRTGYPDFLVKAGDEVWKGVVNGQEVTKVFDPIGVTSVPSRLLYPNSEVQLNPVQYQKAVAQQGADLLNTQVWWDK
;
A
#
# COMPACT_ATOMS: atom_id res chain seq x y z
N MET A 1 50.49 74.57 8.40
CA MET A 1 49.66 73.47 8.89
C MET A 1 48.50 73.26 7.92
N LYS A 2 48.55 72.20 7.11
CA LYS A 2 47.53 71.93 6.10
C LYS A 2 46.33 71.22 6.77
N ARG A 3 45.13 71.81 6.64
CA ARG A 3 43.87 71.11 7.01
C ARG A 3 43.62 69.98 6.04
N ILE A 4 43.70 68.73 6.51
CA ILE A 4 43.29 67.56 5.79
C ILE A 4 41.75 67.53 5.84
N ASN A 5 41.12 67.56 4.69
CA ASN A 5 39.67 67.60 4.55
C ASN A 5 39.03 66.36 5.10
N SER A 6 38.30 66.46 6.21
CA SER A 6 37.51 65.40 6.85
C SER A 6 36.47 64.73 5.92
N VAL A 7 36.07 65.42 4.87
CA VAL A 7 35.12 64.96 3.86
C VAL A 7 35.68 63.77 3.03
N ASN A 8 36.97 63.83 2.68
CA ASN A 8 37.60 62.76 1.91
C ASN A 8 37.82 61.43 2.71
N PHE A 9 37.93 61.55 4.05
CA PHE A 9 38.09 60.41 4.92
C PHE A 9 36.76 59.70 5.15
N VAL A 10 35.65 60.41 5.22
CA VAL A 10 34.29 59.85 5.33
C VAL A 10 33.86 59.20 4.03
N ALA A 11 34.19 59.80 2.86
CA ALA A 11 33.90 59.22 1.56
C ALA A 11 34.70 57.93 1.31
N ALA A 12 35.96 57.84 1.75
CA ALA A 12 36.78 56.63 1.66
C ALA A 12 36.27 55.51 2.60
N LEU A 13 35.74 55.84 3.79
CA LEU A 13 35.18 54.89 4.75
C LEU A 13 33.82 54.32 4.27
N LEU A 14 33.01 55.12 3.56
CA LEU A 14 31.74 54.69 2.95
C LEU A 14 31.96 53.79 1.73
N LEU A 15 33.05 53.92 0.95
CA LEU A 15 33.37 53.05 -0.18
C LEU A 15 33.87 51.66 0.26
N VAL A 16 34.47 51.53 1.45
CA VAL A 16 34.91 50.20 1.97
C VAL A 16 33.76 49.38 2.54
N LEU A 17 32.63 50.00 2.89
CA LEU A 17 31.44 49.33 3.41
C LEU A 17 30.55 48.70 2.32
N THR A 18 30.75 49.02 1.04
CA THR A 18 29.92 48.49 -0.06
C THR A 18 30.50 47.25 -0.73
N THR A 19 31.72 46.83 -0.38
CA THR A 19 32.34 45.63 -0.96
C THR A 19 32.20 44.39 -0.10
N SER A 20 31.51 44.47 1.04
CA SER A 20 31.42 43.36 2.02
C SER A 20 30.17 42.49 1.90
N CYS A 21 29.35 42.64 0.89
CA CYS A 21 28.08 41.89 0.80
C CYS A 21 27.91 40.97 -0.40
N SER A 22 28.98 40.60 -1.12
CA SER A 22 28.84 39.73 -2.28
C SER A 22 28.88 38.22 -1.98
N ASP A 23 29.24 37.80 -0.78
CA ASP A 23 29.44 36.36 -0.46
C ASP A 23 28.49 35.84 0.64
N PHE A 24 27.43 36.55 0.99
CA PHE A 24 26.48 36.07 2.00
C PHE A 24 25.72 34.80 1.55
N GLU A 25 25.47 34.62 0.26
CA GLU A 25 24.87 33.42 -0.28
C GLU A 25 25.84 32.22 -0.24
N ALA A 26 27.12 32.45 -0.45
CA ALA A 26 28.15 31.40 -0.38
C ALA A 26 28.44 30.96 1.07
N ILE A 27 28.37 31.87 2.04
CA ILE A 27 28.59 31.60 3.46
C ILE A 27 27.39 30.87 4.10
N ASN A 28 26.17 31.06 3.60
CA ASN A 28 24.98 30.39 4.06
C ASN A 28 24.74 29.00 3.41
N LYS A 29 25.55 28.61 2.45
CA LYS A 29 25.49 27.25 1.91
C LYS A 29 26.10 26.30 2.94
N ASN A 30 25.27 25.45 3.53
CA ASN A 30 25.74 24.40 4.39
C ASN A 30 26.57 23.38 3.55
N PRO A 31 27.91 23.31 3.73
CA PRO A 31 28.73 22.44 2.91
C PRO A 31 28.42 20.93 3.10
N ASN A 32 27.63 20.59 4.14
CA ASN A 32 27.15 19.25 4.43
C ASN A 32 25.73 18.97 3.92
N SER A 33 25.05 19.97 3.32
CA SER A 33 23.77 19.77 2.64
C SER A 33 24.02 19.72 1.14
N PRO A 34 23.86 18.56 0.49
CA PRO A 34 23.99 18.48 -0.97
C PRO A 34 22.95 19.40 -1.61
N GLU A 35 23.37 20.25 -2.54
CA GLU A 35 22.47 21.16 -3.29
C GLU A 35 21.46 20.39 -4.15
N THR A 36 21.78 19.15 -4.50
CA THR A 36 20.91 18.23 -5.23
C THR A 36 21.08 16.82 -4.67
N VAL A 37 19.96 16.15 -4.35
CA VAL A 37 19.97 14.74 -3.96
C VAL A 37 19.95 13.89 -5.23
N PRO A 38 20.90 12.94 -5.42
CA PRO A 38 20.89 12.06 -6.58
C PRO A 38 19.62 11.23 -6.67
N THR A 39 19.11 11.03 -7.89
CA THR A 39 17.84 10.30 -8.13
C THR A 39 17.84 8.88 -7.59
N GLN A 40 19.01 8.21 -7.56
CA GLN A 40 19.14 6.88 -6.94
C GLN A 40 18.91 6.88 -5.43
N SER A 41 19.25 7.96 -4.74
CA SER A 41 18.99 8.08 -3.29
C SER A 41 17.51 8.39 -3.03
N LEU A 42 16.89 9.19 -3.89
CA LEU A 42 15.47 9.50 -3.82
C LEU A 42 14.62 8.26 -4.04
N ILE A 43 14.90 7.45 -5.08
CA ILE A 43 14.12 6.25 -5.36
C ILE A 43 14.23 5.22 -4.23
N ALA A 44 15.44 4.98 -3.70
CA ALA A 44 15.65 4.07 -2.58
C ALA A 44 14.86 4.50 -1.33
N TYR A 45 14.87 5.80 -1.02
CA TYR A 45 14.08 6.36 0.09
C TYR A 45 12.59 6.20 -0.14
N VAL A 46 12.10 6.53 -1.34
CA VAL A 46 10.66 6.55 -1.65
C VAL A 46 10.07 5.15 -1.64
N GLU A 47 10.70 4.18 -2.31
CA GLU A 47 10.23 2.80 -2.31
C GLU A 47 10.05 2.27 -0.89
N LYS A 48 11.07 2.48 -0.04
CA LYS A 48 11.02 2.07 1.36
C LYS A 48 9.93 2.81 2.13
N SER A 49 9.84 4.13 1.97
CA SER A 49 8.89 4.96 2.73
C SER A 49 7.44 4.61 2.40
N ILE A 50 7.12 4.37 1.13
CA ILE A 50 5.79 3.93 0.70
C ILE A 50 5.45 2.60 1.38
N VAL A 51 6.35 1.61 1.31
CA VAL A 51 6.07 0.27 1.82
C VAL A 51 6.05 0.25 3.35
N ASP A 52 6.92 0.99 4.02
CA ASP A 52 6.87 1.17 5.48
C ASP A 52 5.49 1.66 5.94
N GLU A 53 4.91 2.65 5.22
CA GLU A 53 3.61 3.19 5.60
C GLU A 53 2.44 2.28 5.25
N ILE A 54 2.39 1.74 4.04
CA ILE A 54 1.28 0.87 3.63
C ILE A 54 1.26 -0.48 4.35
N ARG A 55 2.37 -0.85 5.01
CA ARG A 55 2.51 -2.05 5.86
C ARG A 55 2.65 -1.70 7.35
N SER A 56 2.39 -0.46 7.72
CA SER A 56 2.47 -0.02 9.12
C SER A 56 1.37 -0.64 10.00
N THR A 57 1.56 -0.55 11.30
CA THR A 57 0.52 -0.90 12.27
C THR A 57 -0.70 0.01 12.17
N ASN A 58 -0.55 1.21 11.60
CA ASN A 58 -1.66 2.15 11.46
C ASN A 58 -2.53 1.89 10.23
N LEU A 59 -1.99 1.32 9.16
CA LEU A 59 -2.75 1.12 7.91
C LEU A 59 -2.99 -0.37 7.56
N SER A 60 -2.04 -1.28 7.83
CA SER A 60 -2.16 -2.70 7.45
C SER A 60 -2.21 -3.61 8.67
N ILE A 61 -1.07 -3.87 9.30
CA ILE A 61 -0.91 -4.90 10.34
C ILE A 61 -1.94 -4.77 11.46
N GLY A 62 -2.19 -3.57 11.94
CA GLY A 62 -3.13 -3.28 13.03
C GLY A 62 -4.50 -2.80 12.55
N ARG A 63 -4.81 -2.85 11.26
CA ARG A 63 -6.07 -2.36 10.69
C ARG A 63 -6.58 -3.26 9.57
N SER A 64 -6.17 -3.05 8.34
CA SER A 64 -6.79 -3.74 7.20
C SER A 64 -6.56 -5.25 7.21
N ASP A 65 -5.43 -5.76 7.74
CA ASP A 65 -5.23 -7.19 7.96
C ASP A 65 -6.22 -7.76 9.00
N LEU A 66 -6.65 -6.93 9.98
CA LEU A 66 -7.70 -7.28 10.93
C LEU A 66 -9.09 -7.18 10.28
N TYR A 67 -9.35 -6.15 9.47
CA TYR A 67 -10.66 -5.97 8.82
C TYR A 67 -11.03 -7.13 7.89
N VAL A 68 -10.03 -7.74 7.25
CA VAL A 68 -10.22 -8.95 6.44
C VAL A 68 -10.02 -10.26 7.21
N GLN A 69 -9.86 -10.16 8.53
CA GLN A 69 -9.84 -11.26 9.48
C GLN A 69 -8.74 -12.30 9.23
N TRP A 70 -7.60 -11.89 8.66
CA TRP A 70 -6.41 -12.75 8.59
C TRP A 70 -5.72 -12.86 9.95
N LEU A 71 -5.66 -11.73 10.65
CA LEU A 71 -5.09 -11.62 11.98
C LEU A 71 -6.18 -11.35 13.01
N ALA A 72 -5.86 -11.64 14.27
CA ALA A 72 -6.61 -11.22 15.45
C ALA A 72 -5.62 -10.80 16.54
N ASN A 73 -6.02 -9.86 17.38
CA ASN A 73 -5.18 -9.38 18.46
C ASN A 73 -5.21 -10.28 19.69
N ASN A 74 -4.04 -10.54 20.28
CA ASN A 74 -3.94 -11.10 21.64
C ASN A 74 -4.19 -10.02 22.70
N THR A 75 -3.90 -8.75 22.34
CA THR A 75 -4.05 -7.56 23.17
C THR A 75 -4.59 -6.44 22.29
N TYR A 76 -5.20 -5.41 22.83
CA TYR A 76 -5.77 -4.28 22.08
C TYR A 76 -6.87 -4.68 21.08
N THR A 77 -7.74 -5.61 21.48
CA THR A 77 -8.79 -6.21 20.66
C THR A 77 -9.86 -5.22 20.16
N ASP A 78 -9.85 -3.97 20.60
CA ASP A 78 -10.71 -2.93 20.07
C ASP A 78 -10.45 -2.67 18.57
N ALA A 79 -9.22 -2.90 18.09
CA ALA A 79 -8.90 -2.80 16.67
C ALA A 79 -9.59 -3.89 15.82
N ASP A 80 -9.70 -5.14 16.33
CA ASP A 80 -10.47 -6.23 15.72
C ASP A 80 -11.96 -5.87 15.63
N ARG A 81 -12.44 -5.02 16.54
CA ARG A 81 -13.80 -4.54 16.65
C ARG A 81 -14.02 -3.19 15.96
N TYR A 82 -13.13 -2.84 15.02
CA TYR A 82 -13.18 -1.67 14.14
C TYR A 82 -12.95 -0.31 14.82
N TYR A 83 -12.45 -0.27 16.05
CA TYR A 83 -12.14 0.99 16.72
C TYR A 83 -11.04 1.76 15.97
N TRP A 84 -11.31 3.02 15.66
CA TRP A 84 -10.40 3.94 14.99
C TRP A 84 -10.53 5.35 15.54
N ILE A 85 -9.40 6.04 15.67
CA ILE A 85 -9.32 7.47 15.95
C ILE A 85 -8.56 8.19 14.82
N SER A 86 -9.06 9.35 14.39
CA SER A 86 -8.52 10.08 13.24
C SER A 86 -7.05 10.50 13.40
N SER A 87 -6.58 10.73 14.62
CA SER A 87 -5.16 11.05 14.88
C SER A 87 -4.20 9.90 14.51
N SER A 88 -4.65 8.65 14.51
CA SER A 88 -3.83 7.50 14.13
C SER A 88 -3.39 7.53 12.65
N GLY A 89 -4.11 8.26 11.80
CA GLY A 89 -3.79 8.42 10.38
C GLY A 89 -2.82 9.55 10.06
N ASN A 90 -2.52 10.46 11.01
CA ASN A 90 -1.76 11.68 10.73
C ASN A 90 -0.38 11.42 10.11
N ASP A 91 0.41 10.53 10.72
CA ASP A 91 1.77 10.26 10.25
C ASP A 91 1.75 9.52 8.92
N SER A 92 0.87 8.54 8.74
CA SER A 92 0.74 7.82 7.47
C SER A 92 0.34 8.74 6.32
N TRP A 93 -0.63 9.63 6.54
CA TRP A 93 -1.02 10.65 5.57
C TRP A 93 0.16 11.52 5.18
N LYS A 94 0.80 12.14 6.17
CA LYS A 94 1.97 13.01 5.98
C LYS A 94 3.09 12.31 5.22
N ASN A 95 3.46 11.09 5.63
CA ASN A 95 4.59 10.37 5.06
C ASN A 95 4.32 9.89 3.63
N LEU A 96 3.07 9.49 3.31
CA LEU A 96 2.67 9.16 1.95
C LEU A 96 2.73 10.39 1.03
N TYR A 97 2.28 11.58 1.49
CA TYR A 97 2.45 12.81 0.71
C TYR A 97 3.91 13.26 0.59
N LEU A 98 4.74 13.02 1.60
CA LEU A 98 6.18 13.26 1.51
C LEU A 98 6.82 12.34 0.45
N ALA A 99 6.39 11.08 0.37
CA ALA A 99 6.82 10.18 -0.70
C ALA A 99 6.41 10.70 -2.08
N GLN A 100 5.17 11.23 -2.24
CA GLN A 100 4.72 11.85 -3.49
C GLN A 100 5.61 13.03 -3.89
N SER A 101 5.96 13.91 -2.93
CA SER A 101 6.83 15.05 -3.18
C SER A 101 8.24 14.64 -3.64
N ASN A 102 8.79 13.55 -3.10
CA ASN A 102 10.09 13.03 -3.55
C ASN A 102 10.01 12.37 -4.94
N LEU A 103 8.86 11.76 -5.29
CA LEU A 103 8.63 11.28 -6.66
C LEU A 103 8.52 12.43 -7.66
N ASP A 104 7.87 13.53 -7.29
CA ASP A 104 7.82 14.76 -8.08
C ASP A 104 9.22 15.36 -8.27
N GLU A 105 10.08 15.28 -7.25
CA GLU A 105 11.47 15.72 -7.36
C GLU A 105 12.29 14.83 -8.34
N ILE A 106 12.10 13.50 -8.35
CA ILE A 106 12.71 12.64 -9.36
C ILE A 106 12.27 13.07 -10.77
N ILE A 107 10.98 13.35 -10.95
CA ILE A 107 10.43 13.81 -12.24
C ILE A 107 11.06 15.14 -12.63
N ARG A 108 11.11 16.11 -11.71
CA ARG A 108 11.68 17.42 -11.93
C ARG A 108 13.14 17.35 -12.34
N LEU A 109 13.97 16.61 -11.59
CA LEU A 109 15.41 16.45 -11.87
C LEU A 109 15.69 15.84 -13.26
N ASN A 110 14.80 14.98 -13.75
CA ASN A 110 14.92 14.34 -15.07
C ASN A 110 14.34 15.19 -16.21
N SER A 111 13.50 16.18 -15.91
CA SER A 111 12.82 17.03 -16.91
C SER A 111 13.48 18.38 -17.10
N ASP A 112 14.06 18.96 -16.05
CA ASP A 112 14.66 20.29 -16.04
C ASP A 112 15.98 20.30 -16.84
N GLU A 113 16.14 21.26 -17.75
CA GLU A 113 17.32 21.38 -18.64
C GLU A 113 18.64 21.50 -17.88
N THR A 114 18.63 22.07 -16.69
CA THR A 114 19.83 22.28 -15.87
C THR A 114 20.29 21.03 -15.12
N THR A 115 19.38 20.10 -14.80
CA THR A 115 19.65 18.92 -13.96
C THR A 115 19.57 17.59 -14.72
N ARG A 116 18.84 17.51 -15.84
CA ARG A 116 18.60 16.27 -16.58
C ARG A 116 19.86 15.52 -17.02
N ALA A 117 20.93 16.25 -17.38
CA ALA A 117 22.19 15.64 -17.78
C ALA A 117 22.89 14.94 -16.61
N GLN A 118 22.77 15.47 -15.41
CA GLN A 118 23.27 14.85 -14.19
C GLN A 118 22.39 13.65 -13.79
N ALA A 119 21.07 13.77 -13.85
CA ALA A 119 20.15 12.69 -13.56
C ALA A 119 20.34 11.50 -14.50
N ALA A 120 20.66 11.74 -15.79
CA ALA A 120 20.93 10.70 -16.78
C ALA A 120 22.14 9.81 -16.44
N GLN A 121 23.04 10.24 -15.55
CA GLN A 121 24.15 9.40 -15.09
C GLN A 121 23.66 8.23 -14.21
N ASN A 122 22.44 8.33 -13.68
CA ASN A 122 21.82 7.31 -12.83
C ASN A 122 20.85 6.39 -13.59
N GLY A 123 20.71 6.55 -14.92
CA GLY A 123 19.81 5.79 -15.77
C GLY A 123 19.11 6.67 -16.81
N ASP A 124 18.30 6.06 -17.67
CA ASP A 124 17.56 6.77 -18.71
C ASP A 124 16.53 7.73 -18.07
N ASN A 125 16.54 9.01 -18.46
CA ASN A 125 15.65 10.03 -17.89
C ASN A 125 14.17 9.67 -18.05
N ASN A 126 13.76 9.20 -19.23
CA ASN A 126 12.36 8.84 -19.48
C ASN A 126 11.94 7.65 -18.62
N ASN A 127 12.82 6.66 -18.44
CA ASN A 127 12.54 5.51 -17.58
C ASN A 127 12.46 5.92 -16.11
N GLN A 128 13.34 6.81 -15.62
CA GLN A 128 13.25 7.34 -14.25
C GLN A 128 11.93 8.08 -14.01
N ILE A 129 11.50 8.92 -14.96
CA ILE A 129 10.19 9.60 -14.92
C ILE A 129 9.06 8.58 -14.89
N ALA A 130 9.09 7.59 -15.77
CA ALA A 130 8.05 6.57 -15.87
C ALA A 130 7.92 5.76 -14.56
N VAL A 131 9.04 5.34 -13.96
CA VAL A 131 9.05 4.64 -12.66
C VAL A 131 8.48 5.51 -11.55
N ALA A 132 8.85 6.79 -11.48
CA ALA A 132 8.29 7.72 -10.51
C ALA A 132 6.76 7.86 -10.70
N ARG A 133 6.26 7.99 -11.94
CA ARG A 133 4.81 8.01 -12.25
C ARG A 133 4.10 6.73 -11.81
N ILE A 134 4.68 5.55 -12.05
CA ILE A 134 4.11 4.26 -11.64
C ILE A 134 3.98 4.18 -10.12
N LEU A 135 5.01 4.57 -9.37
CA LEU A 135 4.99 4.59 -7.90
C LEU A 135 4.02 5.65 -7.36
N LYS A 136 3.91 6.81 -8.01
CA LYS A 136 2.86 7.81 -7.67
C LYS A 136 1.47 7.20 -7.81
N VAL A 137 1.19 6.53 -8.91
CA VAL A 137 -0.09 5.86 -9.14
C VAL A 137 -0.36 4.79 -8.09
N PHE A 138 0.60 3.90 -7.83
CA PHE A 138 0.46 2.86 -6.81
C PHE A 138 0.12 3.46 -5.44
N THR A 139 0.82 4.51 -5.04
CA THR A 139 0.62 5.16 -3.74
C THR A 139 -0.73 5.86 -3.67
N TYR A 140 -1.11 6.63 -4.70
CA TYR A 140 -2.40 7.31 -4.75
C TYR A 140 -3.58 6.33 -4.82
N GLN A 141 -3.42 5.18 -5.51
CA GLN A 141 -4.44 4.12 -5.50
C GLN A 141 -4.70 3.63 -4.07
N VAL A 142 -3.65 3.32 -3.31
CA VAL A 142 -3.80 2.90 -1.91
C VAL A 142 -4.44 4.02 -1.07
N MET A 143 -3.98 5.26 -1.22
CA MET A 143 -4.52 6.40 -0.46
C MET A 143 -6.01 6.63 -0.75
N THR A 144 -6.40 6.68 -2.02
CA THR A 144 -7.81 6.91 -2.38
C THR A 144 -8.71 5.74 -2.00
N ASP A 145 -8.19 4.49 -2.02
CA ASP A 145 -8.93 3.32 -1.52
C ASP A 145 -9.18 3.37 -0.01
N ILE A 146 -8.27 3.99 0.75
CA ILE A 146 -8.39 4.14 2.20
C ILE A 146 -9.32 5.31 2.58
N TRP A 147 -9.19 6.48 1.92
CA TRP A 147 -9.85 7.72 2.34
C TRP A 147 -10.93 8.22 1.37
N GLY A 148 -10.95 7.75 0.12
CA GLY A 148 -11.85 8.24 -0.94
C GLY A 148 -11.27 9.47 -1.65
N ASP A 149 -11.98 10.60 -1.65
CA ASP A 149 -11.51 11.86 -2.22
C ASP A 149 -10.28 12.35 -1.44
N ILE A 150 -9.20 12.73 -2.12
CA ILE A 150 -7.94 13.18 -1.51
C ILE A 150 -7.30 14.29 -2.32
N PRO A 151 -6.44 15.14 -1.75
CA PRO A 151 -5.55 15.99 -2.53
C PRO A 151 -4.70 15.16 -3.49
N TYR A 152 -4.73 15.52 -4.77
CA TYR A 152 -4.11 14.72 -5.84
C TYR A 152 -3.26 15.58 -6.76
N SER A 153 -2.14 15.03 -7.25
CA SER A 153 -1.32 15.63 -8.30
C SER A 153 -1.09 14.64 -9.44
N SER A 154 -1.20 15.12 -10.68
CA SER A 154 -0.93 14.38 -11.89
C SER A 154 0.29 14.92 -12.61
N TYR A 155 1.02 14.07 -13.34
CA TYR A 155 2.17 14.50 -14.14
C TYR A 155 1.76 15.45 -15.28
N ALA A 156 0.70 15.11 -15.99
CA ALA A 156 0.20 15.88 -17.13
C ALA A 156 -1.33 16.14 -17.07
N GLY A 157 -1.91 16.05 -15.87
CA GLY A 157 -3.35 16.27 -15.69
C GLY A 157 -3.72 17.74 -15.80
N THR A 158 -4.82 18.00 -16.48
CA THR A 158 -5.37 19.35 -16.69
C THR A 158 -6.57 19.67 -15.80
N ASN A 159 -7.00 18.74 -14.94
CA ASN A 159 -8.09 18.97 -14.00
C ASN A 159 -7.64 20.02 -12.95
N SER A 160 -8.44 21.06 -12.75
CA SER A 160 -8.14 22.16 -11.85
C SER A 160 -8.08 21.76 -10.38
N THR A 161 -8.62 20.59 -10.01
CA THR A 161 -8.54 20.05 -8.65
C THR A 161 -7.29 19.20 -8.40
N PHE A 162 -6.45 18.99 -9.42
CA PHE A 162 -5.16 18.29 -9.31
C PHE A 162 -4.05 19.27 -8.93
N ASP A 163 -4.16 19.85 -7.75
CA ASP A 163 -3.31 20.95 -7.29
C ASP A 163 -2.45 20.62 -6.06
N ALA A 164 -2.45 19.36 -5.62
CA ALA A 164 -1.55 18.92 -4.57
C ALA A 164 -0.07 19.06 -5.01
N GLY A 165 0.80 19.45 -4.06
CA GLY A 165 2.22 19.64 -4.34
C GLY A 165 2.60 20.97 -5.00
N LYS A 166 1.65 21.87 -5.25
CA LYS A 166 1.88 23.17 -5.92
C LYS A 166 2.09 24.35 -4.95
N ALA A 167 2.74 24.09 -3.82
CA ALA A 167 3.04 25.13 -2.83
C ALA A 167 3.96 26.23 -3.39
N ASP A 168 4.87 25.89 -4.29
CA ASP A 168 5.72 26.83 -5.05
C ASP A 168 4.92 27.78 -5.96
N GLN A 169 3.72 27.38 -6.37
CA GLN A 169 2.76 28.18 -7.13
C GLN A 169 1.77 28.92 -6.22
N GLY A 170 2.00 28.92 -4.89
CA GLY A 170 1.16 29.59 -3.90
C GLY A 170 -0.07 28.79 -3.45
N ILE A 171 -0.22 27.54 -3.85
CA ILE A 171 -1.33 26.66 -3.44
C ILE A 171 -0.92 25.87 -2.20
N ILE A 172 -1.20 26.42 -1.03
CA ILE A 172 -0.92 25.79 0.28
C ILE A 172 -2.09 24.96 0.81
N TYR A 173 -3.31 25.20 0.32
CA TYR A 173 -4.54 24.49 0.72
C TYR A 173 -5.08 23.72 -0.47
N ALA A 174 -4.46 22.58 -0.76
CA ALA A 174 -4.82 21.75 -1.90
C ALA A 174 -6.27 21.27 -1.84
N GLN A 175 -6.94 21.27 -2.98
CA GLN A 175 -8.29 20.76 -3.14
C GLN A 175 -8.28 19.22 -3.10
N TYR A 176 -9.40 18.65 -2.69
CA TYR A 176 -9.62 17.20 -2.78
C TYR A 176 -10.22 16.88 -4.16
N ALA A 177 -9.50 16.12 -4.94
CA ALA A 177 -10.03 15.60 -6.20
C ALA A 177 -11.02 14.46 -5.91
N THR A 178 -12.04 14.30 -6.76
CA THR A 178 -12.98 13.19 -6.61
C THR A 178 -12.27 11.87 -6.86
N GLN A 179 -12.64 10.82 -6.12
CA GLN A 179 -12.10 9.48 -6.35
C GLN A 179 -12.30 9.02 -7.80
N GLN A 180 -13.42 9.40 -8.40
CA GLN A 180 -13.72 9.12 -9.82
C GLN A 180 -12.69 9.74 -10.76
N ASP A 181 -12.37 11.04 -10.57
CA ASP A 181 -11.39 11.73 -11.42
C ASP A 181 -9.97 11.21 -11.16
N ILE A 182 -9.65 10.88 -9.92
CA ILE A 182 -8.38 10.24 -9.56
C ILE A 182 -8.25 8.92 -10.34
N TYR A 183 -9.22 8.02 -10.28
CA TYR A 183 -9.14 6.72 -10.96
C TYR A 183 -9.02 6.84 -12.48
N LYS A 184 -9.69 7.80 -13.10
CA LYS A 184 -9.51 8.11 -14.52
C LYS A 184 -8.07 8.49 -14.85
N ASP A 185 -7.50 9.37 -14.03
CA ASP A 185 -6.12 9.83 -14.25
C ASP A 185 -5.09 8.74 -13.92
N LEU A 186 -5.30 7.91 -12.89
CA LEU A 186 -4.42 6.78 -12.58
C LEU A 186 -4.29 5.82 -13.78
N LEU A 187 -5.39 5.51 -14.46
CA LEU A 187 -5.38 4.65 -15.66
C LEU A 187 -4.63 5.31 -16.82
N LYS A 188 -4.83 6.62 -17.03
CA LYS A 188 -4.12 7.42 -18.04
C LYS A 188 -2.61 7.47 -17.73
N GLU A 189 -2.24 7.78 -16.49
CA GLU A 189 -0.84 7.87 -16.05
C GLU A 189 -0.09 6.55 -16.24
N LEU A 190 -0.70 5.40 -15.90
CA LEU A 190 -0.08 4.09 -16.12
C LEU A 190 0.11 3.76 -17.60
N LYS A 191 -0.88 4.12 -18.44
CA LYS A 191 -0.74 3.92 -19.88
C LYS A 191 0.43 4.72 -20.43
N GLU A 192 0.46 6.02 -20.15
CA GLU A 192 1.50 6.92 -20.63
C GLU A 192 2.88 6.57 -20.07
N ALA A 193 2.98 6.20 -18.77
CA ALA A 193 4.22 5.73 -18.18
C ALA A 193 4.72 4.42 -18.84
N SER A 194 3.81 3.47 -19.10
CA SER A 194 4.15 2.25 -19.83
C SER A 194 4.64 2.53 -21.27
N ASP A 195 3.98 3.46 -21.98
CA ASP A 195 4.36 3.86 -23.33
C ASP A 195 5.71 4.59 -23.34
N GLN A 196 6.03 5.36 -22.28
CA GLN A 196 7.28 6.11 -22.11
C GLN A 196 8.50 5.20 -21.86
N ILE A 197 8.32 3.99 -21.32
CA ILE A 197 9.43 3.10 -20.96
C ILE A 197 10.17 2.58 -22.18
N ASN A 198 11.47 2.88 -22.24
CA ASN A 198 12.43 2.27 -23.14
C ASN A 198 13.06 1.02 -22.48
N THR A 199 12.64 -0.16 -22.92
CA THR A 199 13.12 -1.44 -22.36
C THR A 199 14.57 -1.79 -22.71
N SER A 200 15.19 -1.03 -23.61
CA SER A 200 16.62 -1.21 -23.98
C SER A 200 17.58 -0.50 -23.04
N SER A 201 17.07 0.32 -22.12
CA SER A 201 17.86 1.10 -21.17
C SER A 201 17.43 0.81 -19.72
N SER A 202 18.36 0.90 -18.77
CA SER A 202 18.03 0.78 -17.35
C SER A 202 17.27 2.02 -16.87
N ALA A 203 16.30 1.81 -15.95
CA ALA A 203 15.62 2.92 -15.30
C ALA A 203 16.53 3.60 -14.27
N PHE A 204 17.19 2.81 -13.42
CA PHE A 204 18.15 3.29 -12.43
C PHE A 204 19.39 2.40 -12.45
N ALA A 205 20.57 2.98 -12.35
CA ALA A 205 21.82 2.25 -12.23
C ALA A 205 21.95 1.60 -10.83
N SER A 206 21.35 2.24 -9.80
CA SER A 206 21.31 1.76 -8.43
C SER A 206 20.14 2.43 -7.69
N GLY A 207 19.85 1.98 -6.46
CA GLY A 207 18.82 2.56 -5.60
C GLY A 207 17.43 1.91 -5.75
N ASP A 208 17.06 1.41 -6.93
CA ASP A 208 15.82 0.66 -7.14
C ASP A 208 15.93 -0.72 -6.46
N ALA A 209 15.25 -0.90 -5.34
CA ALA A 209 15.23 -2.13 -4.56
C ALA A 209 14.18 -3.13 -5.07
N ILE A 210 13.20 -2.68 -5.86
CA ILE A 210 12.12 -3.52 -6.39
C ILE A 210 12.61 -4.31 -7.60
N TYR A 211 13.13 -3.65 -8.64
CA TYR A 211 13.50 -4.31 -9.89
C TYR A 211 14.94 -4.06 -10.34
N LYS A 212 15.73 -3.37 -9.51
CA LYS A 212 17.17 -3.09 -9.78
C LYS A 212 17.38 -2.43 -11.16
N GLY A 213 16.52 -1.49 -11.49
CA GLY A 213 16.55 -0.73 -12.74
C GLY A 213 16.02 -1.47 -13.97
N ASN A 214 15.46 -2.67 -13.84
CA ASN A 214 14.94 -3.43 -14.97
C ASN A 214 13.67 -2.79 -15.55
N ALA A 215 13.84 -2.08 -16.67
CA ALA A 215 12.76 -1.32 -17.31
C ALA A 215 11.61 -2.22 -17.82
N LEU A 216 11.89 -3.43 -18.30
CA LEU A 216 10.85 -4.35 -18.76
C LEU A 216 9.97 -4.80 -17.59
N LYS A 217 10.54 -5.09 -16.41
CA LYS A 217 9.76 -5.45 -15.22
C LYS A 217 8.92 -4.28 -14.73
N TRP A 218 9.42 -3.06 -14.77
CA TRP A 218 8.64 -1.85 -14.49
C TRP A 218 7.48 -1.68 -15.46
N LYS A 219 7.69 -1.93 -16.76
CA LYS A 219 6.62 -1.91 -17.77
C LYS A 219 5.55 -2.98 -17.50
N LYS A 220 5.97 -4.20 -17.15
CA LYS A 220 5.07 -5.29 -16.76
C LYS A 220 4.27 -4.92 -15.50
N PHE A 221 4.91 -4.31 -14.51
CA PHE A 221 4.23 -3.84 -13.30
C PHE A 221 3.20 -2.75 -13.63
N ALA A 222 3.54 -1.75 -14.42
CA ALA A 222 2.61 -0.70 -14.84
C ALA A 222 1.33 -1.26 -15.46
N ASN A 223 1.48 -2.21 -16.40
CA ASN A 223 0.33 -2.81 -17.09
C ASN A 223 -0.47 -3.75 -16.17
N SER A 224 0.18 -4.52 -15.30
CA SER A 224 -0.48 -5.38 -14.32
C SER A 224 -1.24 -4.56 -13.28
N LEU A 225 -0.65 -3.47 -12.79
CA LEU A 225 -1.30 -2.49 -11.90
C LEU A 225 -2.49 -1.81 -12.60
N SER A 226 -2.36 -1.48 -13.88
CA SER A 226 -3.47 -0.94 -14.68
C SER A 226 -4.66 -1.92 -14.72
N ILE A 227 -4.41 -3.23 -14.85
CA ILE A 227 -5.46 -4.26 -14.77
C ILE A 227 -6.09 -4.29 -13.37
N ARG A 228 -5.31 -4.23 -12.26
CA ARG A 228 -5.86 -4.15 -10.89
C ARG A 228 -6.79 -2.95 -10.74
N ILE A 229 -6.31 -1.76 -11.09
CA ILE A 229 -7.06 -0.50 -10.96
C ILE A 229 -8.31 -0.52 -11.83
N ALA A 230 -8.18 -0.96 -13.07
CA ALA A 230 -9.31 -1.04 -13.99
C ALA A 230 -10.36 -2.05 -13.50
N ASN A 231 -9.96 -3.23 -13.04
CA ASN A 231 -10.90 -4.23 -12.51
C ASN A 231 -11.70 -3.72 -11.31
N ARG A 232 -11.10 -2.87 -10.46
CA ARG A 232 -11.79 -2.27 -9.32
C ARG A 232 -12.95 -1.37 -9.74
N VAL A 233 -12.81 -0.65 -10.85
CA VAL A 233 -13.78 0.38 -11.27
C VAL A 233 -14.48 0.12 -12.60
N ARG A 234 -14.24 -1.02 -13.26
CA ARG A 234 -14.80 -1.31 -14.61
C ARG A 234 -16.34 -1.26 -14.68
N HIS A 235 -17.02 -1.49 -13.58
CA HIS A 235 -18.47 -1.36 -13.50
C HIS A 235 -18.95 0.08 -13.27
N LYS A 236 -18.05 1.02 -13.02
CA LYS A 236 -18.30 2.45 -12.81
C LYS A 236 -17.76 3.32 -13.96
N LEU A 237 -16.69 2.85 -14.62
CA LEU A 237 -15.99 3.56 -15.70
C LEU A 237 -15.86 2.64 -16.93
N SER A 238 -16.49 3.03 -18.04
CA SER A 238 -16.38 2.29 -19.32
C SER A 238 -14.95 2.29 -19.87
N GLU A 239 -14.19 3.36 -19.66
CA GLU A 239 -12.78 3.47 -20.04
C GLU A 239 -11.88 2.47 -19.30
N ALA A 240 -12.27 2.03 -18.10
CA ALA A 240 -11.53 1.03 -17.36
C ALA A 240 -11.65 -0.36 -18.02
N ASP A 241 -12.87 -0.75 -18.45
CA ASP A 241 -13.05 -2.01 -19.18
C ASP A 241 -12.34 -1.98 -20.53
N ALA A 242 -12.41 -0.86 -21.25
CA ALA A 242 -11.69 -0.67 -22.51
C ALA A 242 -10.17 -0.78 -22.32
N ARG A 243 -9.61 -0.24 -21.21
CA ARG A 243 -8.18 -0.35 -20.90
C ARG A 243 -7.76 -1.79 -20.61
N MET A 244 -8.56 -2.56 -19.85
CA MET A 244 -8.30 -3.98 -19.63
C MET A 244 -8.27 -4.75 -20.96
N GLN A 245 -9.26 -4.52 -21.83
CA GLN A 245 -9.32 -5.14 -23.13
C GLN A 245 -8.10 -4.78 -24.00
N GLU A 246 -7.70 -3.50 -24.00
CA GLU A 246 -6.51 -3.02 -24.75
C GLU A 246 -5.25 -3.76 -24.32
N ILE A 247 -5.01 -3.88 -22.99
CA ILE A 247 -3.82 -4.57 -22.46
C ILE A 247 -3.84 -6.06 -22.83
N ILE A 248 -4.97 -6.74 -22.59
CA ILE A 248 -5.08 -8.19 -22.78
C ILE A 248 -4.97 -8.55 -24.27
N SER A 249 -5.46 -7.70 -25.16
CA SER A 249 -5.43 -7.95 -26.62
C SER A 249 -4.10 -7.59 -27.28
N ASN A 250 -3.21 -6.86 -26.61
CA ASN A 250 -1.93 -6.41 -27.15
C ASN A 250 -0.75 -6.72 -26.23
N PRO A 251 -0.49 -8.02 -25.91
CA PRO A 251 0.53 -8.39 -24.92
C PRO A 251 1.96 -7.99 -25.35
N GLY A 252 2.23 -7.83 -26.62
CA GLY A 252 3.54 -7.35 -27.12
C GLY A 252 3.77 -5.88 -26.82
N LEU A 253 2.73 -5.05 -26.82
CA LEU A 253 2.81 -3.63 -26.51
C LEU A 253 2.67 -3.36 -25.01
N TYR A 254 1.80 -4.09 -24.35
CA TYR A 254 1.48 -3.99 -22.94
C TYR A 254 1.76 -5.32 -22.21
N PRO A 255 3.05 -5.72 -22.09
CA PRO A 255 3.39 -6.94 -21.36
C PRO A 255 2.96 -6.81 -19.89
N VAL A 256 2.45 -7.90 -19.33
CA VAL A 256 2.03 -8.03 -17.92
C VAL A 256 2.90 -9.05 -17.20
N PHE A 257 2.68 -9.29 -15.91
CA PHE A 257 3.34 -10.37 -15.19
C PHE A 257 3.07 -11.73 -15.84
N GLU A 258 4.11 -12.53 -16.03
CA GLU A 258 4.05 -13.86 -16.64
C GLU A 258 4.37 -14.98 -15.64
N SER A 259 5.06 -14.64 -14.55
CA SER A 259 5.43 -15.56 -13.48
C SER A 259 5.72 -14.83 -12.17
N ASN A 260 6.01 -15.59 -11.11
CA ASN A 260 6.46 -15.04 -9.82
C ASN A 260 7.77 -14.24 -9.91
N ASP A 261 8.55 -14.42 -10.96
CA ASP A 261 9.79 -13.65 -11.18
C ASP A 261 9.50 -12.18 -11.53
N ASP A 262 8.28 -11.87 -11.97
CA ASP A 262 7.83 -10.53 -12.28
C ASP A 262 7.19 -9.81 -11.09
N ASN A 263 6.98 -10.51 -9.95
CA ASN A 263 6.36 -9.93 -8.77
C ASN A 263 7.05 -8.63 -8.34
N ALA A 264 6.27 -7.59 -8.06
CA ALA A 264 6.77 -6.34 -7.52
C ALA A 264 6.99 -6.48 -6.02
N LEU A 265 8.23 -6.75 -5.62
CA LEU A 265 8.63 -7.02 -4.24
C LEU A 265 9.69 -6.03 -3.79
N LEU A 266 9.46 -5.35 -2.67
CA LEU A 266 10.50 -4.59 -1.98
C LEU A 266 11.24 -5.50 -1.00
N ALA A 267 12.53 -5.74 -1.24
CA ALA A 267 13.39 -6.47 -0.31
C ALA A 267 13.90 -5.53 0.79
N PHE A 268 13.54 -5.82 2.03
CA PHE A 268 14.11 -5.17 3.20
C PHE A 268 15.49 -5.74 3.54
N GLU A 269 16.18 -5.15 4.50
CA GLU A 269 17.55 -5.52 4.90
C GLU A 269 17.61 -6.06 6.34
N THR A 270 18.71 -6.72 6.65
CA THR A 270 18.92 -7.23 8.01
C THR A 270 19.26 -6.14 9.02
N ASN A 271 19.79 -5.00 8.56
CA ASN A 271 20.30 -3.92 9.40
C ASN A 271 19.31 -2.75 9.51
N ALA A 272 19.25 -2.13 10.70
CA ALA A 272 18.53 -0.89 10.90
C ALA A 272 19.14 0.24 10.04
N PRO A 273 18.33 1.18 9.53
CA PRO A 273 16.88 1.32 9.71
C PRO A 273 16.04 0.60 8.65
N ASN A 274 16.63 -0.26 7.83
CA ASN A 274 16.03 -0.82 6.62
C ASN A 274 15.36 -2.18 6.85
N GLN A 275 14.83 -2.43 8.03
CA GLN A 275 14.17 -3.67 8.42
C GLN A 275 12.68 -3.64 8.11
N ALA A 276 12.10 -4.83 7.85
CA ALA A 276 10.69 -4.99 7.47
C ALA A 276 9.71 -4.49 8.56
N PRO A 277 8.55 -3.93 8.17
CA PRO A 277 7.57 -3.35 9.10
C PRO A 277 7.06 -4.33 10.16
N PHE A 278 6.70 -5.56 9.78
CA PHE A 278 6.21 -6.56 10.72
C PHE A 278 7.30 -6.98 11.73
N TYR A 279 8.54 -7.14 11.28
CA TYR A 279 9.68 -7.39 12.17
C TYR A 279 9.87 -6.24 13.19
N LYS A 280 9.78 -4.99 12.73
CA LYS A 280 9.87 -3.81 13.61
C LYS A 280 8.75 -3.79 14.64
N ALA A 281 7.52 -4.05 14.20
CA ALA A 281 6.33 -4.01 15.06
C ALA A 281 6.27 -5.16 16.09
N THR A 282 6.96 -6.27 15.83
CA THR A 282 6.89 -7.48 16.66
C THR A 282 8.23 -7.82 17.30
N THR A 283 9.18 -8.35 16.53
CA THR A 283 10.47 -8.88 17.05
C THR A 283 11.32 -7.78 17.65
N LEU A 284 11.53 -6.68 16.94
CA LEU A 284 12.35 -5.57 17.42
C LEU A 284 11.70 -4.86 18.62
N ALA A 285 10.38 -4.69 18.60
CA ALA A 285 9.62 -4.09 19.69
C ALA A 285 9.38 -5.07 20.86
N ASN A 286 9.79 -6.33 20.75
CA ASN A 286 9.51 -7.41 21.70
C ASN A 286 8.03 -7.53 22.05
N ARG A 287 7.16 -7.56 21.03
CA ARG A 287 5.70 -7.60 21.17
C ARG A 287 5.11 -8.87 20.55
N ASN A 288 4.03 -9.36 21.15
CA ASN A 288 3.27 -10.52 20.70
C ASN A 288 1.77 -10.17 20.61
N ASP A 289 1.47 -9.06 19.94
CA ASP A 289 0.09 -8.54 19.87
C ASP A 289 -0.79 -9.32 18.90
N TYR A 290 -0.19 -9.91 17.85
CA TYR A 290 -0.91 -10.49 16.72
C TYR A 290 -0.79 -12.01 16.68
N ALA A 291 -1.92 -12.67 16.39
CA ALA A 291 -2.00 -14.07 16.04
C ALA A 291 -2.77 -14.23 14.72
N VAL A 292 -2.63 -15.39 14.06
CA VAL A 292 -3.52 -15.72 12.93
C VAL A 292 -4.93 -15.95 13.48
N SER A 293 -5.96 -15.38 12.85
CA SER A 293 -7.32 -15.50 13.32
C SER A 293 -7.86 -16.94 13.19
N ASN A 294 -8.82 -17.30 14.04
CA ASN A 294 -9.53 -18.56 13.91
C ASN A 294 -10.30 -18.66 12.59
N VAL A 295 -10.78 -17.54 12.06
CA VAL A 295 -11.46 -17.48 10.75
C VAL A 295 -10.54 -17.98 9.64
N PHE A 296 -9.30 -17.49 9.62
CA PHE A 296 -8.32 -17.84 8.59
C PHE A 296 -7.71 -19.23 8.82
N VAL A 297 -7.36 -19.57 10.08
CA VAL A 297 -6.86 -20.93 10.39
C VAL A 297 -7.90 -22.00 10.06
N ASP A 298 -9.18 -21.77 10.36
CA ASP A 298 -10.23 -22.73 10.06
C ASP A 298 -10.49 -22.87 8.56
N PHE A 299 -10.36 -21.78 7.79
CA PHE A 299 -10.35 -21.85 6.32
C PHE A 299 -9.18 -22.73 5.83
N LEU A 300 -7.96 -22.43 6.25
CA LEU A 300 -6.75 -23.17 5.84
C LEU A 300 -6.79 -24.64 6.26
N LYS A 301 -7.50 -24.99 7.34
CA LYS A 301 -7.72 -26.37 7.79
C LYS A 301 -8.82 -27.10 7.03
N GLY A 302 -9.45 -26.50 6.04
CA GLY A 302 -10.54 -27.10 5.29
C GLY A 302 -11.86 -27.20 6.07
N LYS A 303 -12.06 -26.37 7.10
CA LYS A 303 -13.30 -26.39 7.89
C LYS A 303 -14.44 -25.54 7.30
N LYS A 304 -14.19 -24.82 6.22
CA LYS A 304 -15.23 -24.09 5.51
C LYS A 304 -15.80 -24.95 4.39
N SER A 305 -17.11 -25.01 4.31
CA SER A 305 -17.83 -25.91 3.36
C SER A 305 -17.43 -25.70 1.91
N LEU A 306 -17.08 -24.47 1.53
CA LEU A 306 -16.64 -24.14 0.18
C LEU A 306 -15.28 -24.78 -0.17
N PHE A 307 -14.39 -24.95 0.83
CA PHE A 307 -13.06 -25.55 0.67
C PHE A 307 -12.85 -26.61 1.76
N PRO A 308 -13.41 -27.83 1.60
CA PRO A 308 -13.37 -28.87 2.64
C PRO A 308 -12.06 -29.66 2.68
N VAL A 309 -10.97 -29.07 2.18
CA VAL A 309 -9.62 -29.66 2.15
C VAL A 309 -8.61 -28.73 2.80
N GLN A 310 -7.62 -29.30 3.48
CA GLN A 310 -6.55 -28.51 4.07
C GLN A 310 -5.72 -27.83 2.98
N ASP A 311 -5.57 -26.51 3.11
CA ASP A 311 -4.73 -25.70 2.24
C ASP A 311 -3.25 -25.87 2.64
N PRO A 312 -2.35 -26.24 1.73
CA PRO A 312 -0.93 -26.41 2.03
C PRO A 312 -0.25 -25.14 2.57
N ARG A 313 -0.80 -23.95 2.28
CA ARG A 313 -0.27 -22.69 2.82
C ARG A 313 -0.43 -22.55 4.34
N LEU A 314 -1.22 -23.41 4.99
CA LEU A 314 -1.36 -23.41 6.45
C LEU A 314 -0.01 -23.41 7.18
N THR A 315 0.92 -24.28 6.75
CA THR A 315 2.24 -24.44 7.40
C THR A 315 3.19 -23.29 7.15
N VAL A 316 2.88 -22.44 6.18
CA VAL A 316 3.67 -21.25 5.83
C VAL A 316 3.06 -20.00 6.43
N TYR A 317 1.74 -19.89 6.43
CA TYR A 317 1.01 -18.72 6.93
C TYR A 317 0.87 -18.69 8.44
N ALA A 318 0.89 -19.84 9.08
CA ALA A 318 0.79 -19.99 10.53
C ALA A 318 1.91 -20.85 11.11
N GLN A 319 2.31 -20.55 12.34
CA GLN A 319 3.15 -21.44 13.14
C GLN A 319 2.26 -22.34 13.99
N PRO A 320 2.65 -23.60 14.26
CA PRO A 320 1.96 -24.39 15.26
C PRO A 320 2.13 -23.72 16.63
N ASN A 321 1.12 -23.86 17.49
CA ASN A 321 1.16 -23.37 18.87
C ASN A 321 2.12 -24.23 19.73
N ALA A 322 2.25 -23.93 21.02
CA ALA A 322 3.15 -24.65 21.93
C ALA A 322 2.85 -26.16 22.06
N LYS A 323 1.65 -26.63 21.65
CA LYS A 323 1.25 -28.04 21.62
C LYS A 323 1.40 -28.70 20.25
N GLY A 324 2.02 -28.03 19.28
CA GLY A 324 2.22 -28.53 17.93
C GLY A 324 0.96 -28.49 17.04
N SER A 325 -0.07 -27.74 17.42
CA SER A 325 -1.35 -27.66 16.72
C SER A 325 -1.54 -26.27 16.08
N TYR A 326 -2.26 -26.20 14.96
CA TYR A 326 -2.71 -24.95 14.36
C TYR A 326 -4.06 -24.54 14.97
N VAL A 327 -4.07 -23.45 15.75
CA VAL A 327 -5.23 -22.92 16.45
C VAL A 327 -5.22 -21.39 16.29
N GLY A 328 -6.24 -20.84 15.66
CA GLY A 328 -6.32 -19.37 15.49
C GLY A 328 -6.82 -18.68 16.76
N GLN A 329 -6.41 -17.41 16.94
CA GLN A 329 -6.97 -16.54 17.96
C GLN A 329 -8.43 -16.19 17.59
N PHE A 330 -9.30 -16.18 18.58
CA PHE A 330 -10.70 -15.79 18.39
C PHE A 330 -10.79 -14.34 17.92
N TYR A 331 -11.38 -14.14 16.75
CA TYR A 331 -11.55 -12.81 16.19
C TYR A 331 -12.70 -12.06 16.86
N GLY A 332 -12.52 -10.77 17.11
CA GLY A 332 -13.58 -9.87 17.54
C GLY A 332 -14.04 -10.00 19.01
N ILE A 333 -13.30 -10.74 19.83
CA ILE A 333 -13.55 -10.82 21.29
C ILE A 333 -13.08 -9.55 22.00
N ASP A 334 -13.70 -9.23 23.14
CA ASP A 334 -13.24 -8.13 23.99
C ASP A 334 -11.91 -8.45 24.70
N MET A 335 -11.23 -7.41 25.19
CA MET A 335 -9.91 -7.53 25.80
C MET A 335 -9.92 -8.43 27.06
N TYR A 336 -11.00 -8.44 27.84
CA TYR A 336 -11.11 -9.34 28.97
C TYR A 336 -11.18 -10.80 28.51
N THR A 337 -12.00 -11.12 27.51
CA THR A 337 -12.11 -12.46 26.96
C THR A 337 -10.78 -12.90 26.33
N ALA A 338 -10.08 -12.00 25.63
CA ALA A 338 -8.76 -12.27 25.07
C ALA A 338 -7.74 -12.63 26.18
N SER A 339 -7.80 -11.99 27.34
CA SER A 339 -6.91 -12.30 28.47
C SER A 339 -7.09 -13.72 29.05
N LEU A 340 -8.21 -14.38 28.75
CA LEU A 340 -8.47 -15.78 29.12
C LEU A 340 -7.82 -16.77 28.15
N VAL A 341 -7.34 -16.30 26.99
CA VAL A 341 -6.69 -17.12 25.96
C VAL A 341 -5.18 -16.90 26.04
N SER A 342 -4.44 -17.94 26.41
CA SER A 342 -2.98 -17.83 26.43
C SER A 342 -2.42 -17.59 25.01
N PRO A 343 -1.57 -16.58 24.78
CA PRO A 343 -0.93 -16.36 23.48
C PRO A 343 -0.10 -17.56 22.97
N ASP A 344 0.36 -18.46 23.87
CA ASP A 344 1.08 -19.69 23.49
C ASP A 344 0.12 -20.82 23.05
N SER A 345 -1.18 -20.66 23.27
CA SER A 345 -2.19 -21.63 22.84
C SER A 345 -2.69 -21.41 21.41
N VAL A 346 -2.34 -20.26 20.80
CA VAL A 346 -2.75 -19.87 19.46
C VAL A 346 -1.58 -19.78 18.50
N SER A 347 -1.87 -19.83 17.21
CA SER A 347 -0.90 -19.80 16.12
C SER A 347 -0.45 -18.37 15.82
N LYS A 348 0.85 -18.13 15.85
CA LYS A 348 1.47 -16.90 15.35
C LYS A 348 1.52 -16.91 13.81
N PRO A 349 1.61 -15.76 13.15
CA PRO A 349 1.98 -15.68 11.75
C PRO A 349 3.25 -16.48 11.43
N GLY A 350 3.38 -16.97 10.21
CA GLY A 350 4.49 -17.82 9.78
C GLY A 350 5.86 -17.20 10.02
N VAL A 351 6.88 -18.02 10.21
CA VAL A 351 8.26 -17.59 10.55
C VAL A 351 8.82 -16.60 9.53
N ALA A 352 8.44 -16.71 8.26
CA ALA A 352 8.91 -15.83 7.20
C ALA A 352 8.59 -14.35 7.47
N PHE A 353 7.43 -14.05 8.07
CA PHE A 353 7.00 -12.68 8.35
C PHE A 353 7.82 -12.01 9.46
N TYR A 354 8.46 -12.77 10.33
CA TYR A 354 9.32 -12.27 11.41
C TYR A 354 10.77 -12.02 10.98
N LYS A 355 11.09 -12.17 9.70
CA LYS A 355 12.43 -11.85 9.19
C LYS A 355 12.58 -10.34 8.98
N SER A 356 13.73 -9.79 9.39
CA SER A 356 14.05 -8.38 9.17
C SER A 356 14.22 -8.03 7.68
N ASP A 357 14.65 -9.00 6.87
CA ASP A 357 14.87 -8.92 5.42
C ASP A 357 13.67 -9.46 4.60
N TYR A 358 12.48 -9.48 5.22
CA TYR A 358 11.27 -9.92 4.52
C TYR A 358 11.02 -9.09 3.26
N LYS A 359 10.51 -9.74 2.21
CA LYS A 359 10.17 -9.09 0.95
C LYS A 359 8.68 -8.73 0.94
N GLU A 360 8.41 -7.46 1.10
CA GLU A 360 7.05 -6.94 1.05
C GLU A 360 6.52 -6.86 -0.38
N VAL A 361 5.24 -7.18 -0.54
CA VAL A 361 4.58 -7.28 -1.85
C VAL A 361 3.88 -5.96 -2.18
N LEU A 362 4.13 -5.40 -3.38
CA LEU A 362 3.31 -4.34 -3.96
C LEU A 362 2.21 -4.96 -4.85
N MET A 363 2.58 -5.91 -5.70
CA MET A 363 1.66 -6.71 -6.51
C MET A 363 2.32 -8.02 -6.93
N GLU A 364 1.53 -9.08 -7.08
CA GLU A 364 2.05 -10.40 -7.46
C GLU A 364 1.27 -11.05 -8.63
N TYR A 365 1.94 -11.97 -9.30
CA TYR A 365 1.40 -12.71 -10.44
C TYR A 365 0.14 -13.51 -10.06
N ALA A 366 0.10 -14.07 -8.86
CA ALA A 366 -1.08 -14.79 -8.36
C ALA A 366 -2.33 -13.90 -8.37
N GLU A 367 -2.21 -12.66 -7.90
CA GLU A 367 -3.30 -11.70 -7.90
C GLU A 367 -3.78 -11.37 -9.32
N LEU A 368 -2.85 -11.12 -10.25
CA LEU A 368 -3.18 -10.88 -11.65
C LEU A 368 -3.97 -12.06 -12.25
N GLN A 369 -3.58 -13.30 -11.94
CA GLN A 369 -4.29 -14.49 -12.44
C GLN A 369 -5.72 -14.56 -11.91
N PHE A 370 -5.96 -14.26 -10.64
CA PHE A 370 -7.32 -14.20 -10.10
C PHE A 370 -8.16 -13.09 -10.75
N ILE A 371 -7.57 -11.91 -11.01
CA ILE A 371 -8.25 -10.82 -11.73
C ILE A 371 -8.61 -11.26 -13.17
N LEU A 372 -7.70 -11.92 -13.87
CA LEU A 372 -7.96 -12.43 -15.22
C LEU A 372 -9.01 -13.55 -15.23
N SER A 373 -9.06 -14.39 -14.18
CA SER A 373 -10.14 -15.37 -14.01
C SER A 373 -11.51 -14.66 -13.91
N GLU A 374 -11.61 -13.65 -13.04
CA GLU A 374 -12.82 -12.86 -12.89
C GLU A 374 -13.21 -12.14 -14.19
N TYR A 375 -12.28 -11.46 -14.83
CA TYR A 375 -12.53 -10.72 -16.07
C TYR A 375 -13.01 -11.61 -17.21
N LYS A 376 -12.46 -12.82 -17.32
CA LYS A 376 -12.84 -13.86 -18.31
C LYS A 376 -13.96 -14.76 -17.81
N ASN A 377 -14.91 -14.20 -17.06
CA ASN A 377 -16.11 -14.89 -16.57
C ASN A 377 -15.78 -16.16 -15.76
N TRP A 378 -14.93 -16.03 -14.75
CA TRP A 378 -14.48 -17.11 -13.84
C TRP A 378 -13.74 -18.22 -14.58
N ASN A 379 -12.77 -17.82 -15.41
CA ASN A 379 -11.99 -18.78 -16.18
C ASN A 379 -11.20 -19.73 -15.27
N GLN A 380 -11.40 -21.04 -15.47
CA GLN A 380 -10.83 -22.10 -14.63
C GLN A 380 -9.28 -22.12 -14.67
N GLU A 381 -8.69 -21.94 -15.85
CA GLU A 381 -7.23 -22.00 -16.02
C GLU A 381 -6.54 -20.88 -15.24
N HIS A 382 -7.01 -19.64 -15.37
CA HIS A 382 -6.49 -18.49 -14.61
C HIS A 382 -6.69 -18.68 -13.11
N TYR A 383 -7.82 -19.22 -12.67
CA TYR A 383 -8.08 -19.55 -11.27
C TYR A 383 -7.03 -20.51 -10.71
N LEU A 384 -6.79 -21.63 -11.38
CA LEU A 384 -5.81 -22.62 -10.95
C LEU A 384 -4.37 -22.09 -11.02
N ASN A 385 -4.05 -21.26 -12.03
CA ASN A 385 -2.76 -20.60 -12.13
C ASN A 385 -2.52 -19.62 -10.97
N GLY A 386 -3.56 -18.89 -10.53
CA GLY A 386 -3.49 -18.04 -9.34
C GLY A 386 -3.16 -18.84 -8.07
N ILE A 387 -3.81 -19.99 -7.86
CA ILE A 387 -3.51 -20.88 -6.73
C ILE A 387 -2.08 -21.40 -6.80
N ARG A 388 -1.64 -21.92 -7.96
CA ARG A 388 -0.26 -22.41 -8.17
C ARG A 388 0.77 -21.33 -7.85
N ALA A 389 0.61 -20.16 -8.45
CA ALA A 389 1.52 -19.05 -8.27
C ALA A 389 1.63 -18.64 -6.80
N SER A 390 0.49 -18.52 -6.11
CA SER A 390 0.46 -18.22 -4.67
C SER A 390 1.23 -19.26 -3.86
N MET A 391 1.01 -20.55 -4.08
CA MET A 391 1.67 -21.62 -3.34
C MET A 391 3.17 -21.73 -3.67
N GLN A 392 3.54 -21.62 -4.96
CA GLN A 392 4.93 -21.66 -5.42
C GLN A 392 5.77 -20.52 -4.80
N LYS A 393 5.22 -19.31 -4.71
CA LYS A 393 5.87 -18.17 -4.04
C LYS A 393 6.33 -18.54 -2.63
N TRP A 394 5.57 -19.36 -1.94
CA TRP A 394 5.85 -19.78 -0.56
C TRP A 394 6.62 -21.09 -0.45
N GLY A 395 7.07 -21.67 -1.56
CA GLY A 395 7.88 -22.89 -1.58
C GLY A 395 7.10 -24.16 -1.26
N VAL A 396 5.78 -24.15 -1.42
CA VAL A 396 4.97 -25.38 -1.32
C VAL A 396 5.40 -26.36 -2.42
N GLY A 397 5.56 -27.62 -2.05
CA GLY A 397 6.00 -28.67 -3.00
C GLY A 397 5.02 -28.89 -4.15
N THR A 398 5.52 -29.14 -5.36
CA THR A 398 4.69 -29.30 -6.57
C THR A 398 3.63 -30.39 -6.39
N SER A 399 3.95 -31.51 -5.75
CA SER A 399 2.98 -32.57 -5.50
C SER A 399 1.82 -32.13 -4.61
N ASP A 400 2.10 -31.34 -3.58
CA ASP A 400 1.08 -30.83 -2.66
C ASP A 400 0.18 -29.80 -3.35
N ILE A 401 0.78 -28.95 -4.20
CA ILE A 401 0.04 -28.00 -5.04
C ILE A 401 -0.93 -28.74 -5.97
N GLU A 402 -0.44 -29.71 -6.73
CA GLU A 402 -1.29 -30.42 -7.69
C GLU A 402 -2.36 -31.30 -7.00
N ASN A 403 -2.04 -31.92 -5.88
CA ASN A 403 -3.02 -32.63 -5.05
C ASN A 403 -4.12 -31.70 -4.53
N PHE A 404 -3.77 -30.51 -4.10
CA PHE A 404 -4.76 -29.52 -3.65
C PHE A 404 -5.64 -29.04 -4.82
N ILE A 405 -5.04 -28.71 -5.95
CA ILE A 405 -5.74 -28.22 -7.14
C ILE A 405 -6.77 -29.20 -7.67
N GLN A 406 -6.51 -30.52 -7.58
CA GLN A 406 -7.47 -31.57 -7.98
C GLN A 406 -8.72 -31.61 -7.08
N GLN A 407 -8.67 -31.01 -5.90
CA GLN A 407 -9.73 -31.06 -4.89
C GLN A 407 -10.46 -29.73 -4.71
N VAL A 408 -9.93 -28.63 -5.29
CA VAL A 408 -10.61 -27.32 -5.20
C VAL A 408 -11.85 -27.30 -6.08
N PRO A 409 -12.90 -26.60 -5.66
CA PRO A 409 -14.11 -26.43 -6.46
C PRO A 409 -13.84 -25.73 -7.78
N MET A 410 -14.76 -25.86 -8.73
CA MET A 410 -14.72 -25.13 -10.00
C MET A 410 -14.74 -23.62 -9.77
N ALA A 411 -14.15 -22.89 -10.72
CA ALA A 411 -14.10 -21.43 -10.68
C ALA A 411 -15.52 -20.82 -10.67
N SER A 412 -15.73 -19.94 -9.72
CA SER A 412 -16.94 -19.13 -9.54
C SER A 412 -16.56 -17.86 -8.78
N ALA A 413 -17.46 -16.90 -8.65
CA ALA A 413 -17.20 -15.72 -7.84
C ALA A 413 -16.73 -16.09 -6.42
N ALA A 414 -17.45 -17.00 -5.74
CA ALA A 414 -17.12 -17.40 -4.39
C ALA A 414 -15.74 -18.08 -4.29
N THR A 415 -15.41 -18.99 -5.22
CA THR A 415 -14.17 -19.76 -5.13
C THR A 415 -12.95 -18.96 -5.54
N VAL A 416 -13.02 -18.18 -6.62
CA VAL A 416 -11.91 -17.36 -7.12
C VAL A 416 -11.58 -16.23 -6.13
N LEU A 417 -12.58 -15.50 -5.65
CA LEU A 417 -12.38 -14.37 -4.76
C LEU A 417 -11.95 -14.79 -3.37
N THR A 418 -12.42 -15.96 -2.88
CA THR A 418 -11.93 -16.52 -1.61
C THR A 418 -10.46 -16.96 -1.73
N GLN A 419 -10.05 -17.59 -2.84
CA GLN A 419 -8.66 -17.95 -3.04
C GLN A 419 -7.76 -16.72 -3.28
N LYS A 420 -8.27 -15.68 -3.93
CA LYS A 420 -7.60 -14.38 -4.02
C LYS A 420 -7.38 -13.77 -2.64
N TRP A 421 -8.41 -13.78 -1.78
CA TRP A 421 -8.29 -13.33 -0.39
C TRP A 421 -7.19 -14.10 0.36
N ALA A 422 -7.14 -15.43 0.24
CA ALA A 422 -6.08 -16.22 0.87
C ALA A 422 -4.68 -15.93 0.29
N ALA A 423 -4.56 -15.66 -1.01
CA ALA A 423 -3.29 -15.32 -1.65
C ALA A 423 -2.76 -13.95 -1.20
N LEU A 424 -3.65 -12.99 -0.94
CA LEU A 424 -3.32 -11.63 -0.47
C LEU A 424 -2.94 -11.56 1.02
N PHE A 425 -2.75 -12.69 1.71
CA PHE A 425 -2.39 -12.69 3.14
C PHE A 425 -1.23 -11.73 3.45
N MET A 426 -1.40 -10.88 4.47
CA MET A 426 -0.51 -9.77 4.88
C MET A 426 -0.42 -8.60 3.86
N GLN A 427 -1.33 -8.53 2.90
CA GLN A 427 -1.48 -7.39 1.99
C GLN A 427 -2.81 -6.65 2.31
N GLY A 428 -3.00 -6.26 3.57
CA GLY A 428 -4.28 -5.87 4.13
C GLY A 428 -5.02 -4.79 3.36
N ASN A 429 -4.34 -3.74 2.89
CA ASN A 429 -5.00 -2.66 2.15
C ASN A 429 -5.67 -3.16 0.86
N GLU A 430 -5.00 -4.04 0.10
CA GLU A 430 -5.57 -4.64 -1.10
C GLU A 430 -6.67 -5.65 -0.76
N GLY A 431 -6.44 -6.51 0.24
CA GLY A 431 -7.45 -7.46 0.71
C GLY A 431 -8.73 -6.76 1.19
N TRP A 432 -8.60 -5.66 1.92
CA TRP A 432 -9.73 -4.88 2.40
C TRP A 432 -10.48 -4.18 1.25
N ALA A 433 -9.76 -3.62 0.28
CA ALA A 433 -10.38 -3.04 -0.91
C ALA A 433 -11.15 -4.10 -1.73
N GLU A 434 -10.58 -5.31 -1.90
CA GLU A 434 -11.26 -6.40 -2.61
C GLU A 434 -12.48 -6.92 -1.84
N TYR A 435 -12.38 -7.06 -0.51
CA TYR A 435 -13.54 -7.45 0.29
C TYR A 435 -14.69 -6.45 0.18
N ARG A 436 -14.42 -5.14 0.28
CA ARG A 436 -15.44 -4.10 0.08
C ARG A 436 -16.08 -4.17 -1.30
N ARG A 437 -15.26 -4.38 -2.34
CA ARG A 437 -15.74 -4.47 -3.72
C ARG A 437 -16.63 -5.70 -3.98
N THR A 438 -16.34 -6.83 -3.32
CA THR A 438 -16.88 -8.14 -3.72
C THR A 438 -17.76 -8.82 -2.66
N GLY A 439 -17.55 -8.50 -1.40
CA GLY A 439 -18.20 -9.20 -0.27
C GLY A 439 -17.64 -10.60 0.01
N TYR A 440 -16.54 -11.01 -0.65
CA TYR A 440 -15.93 -12.33 -0.46
C TYR A 440 -14.62 -12.26 0.32
N PRO A 441 -14.37 -13.27 1.17
CA PRO A 441 -15.20 -14.44 1.45
C PRO A 441 -16.45 -14.09 2.28
N ASP A 442 -17.54 -14.80 2.04
CA ASP A 442 -18.87 -14.53 2.67
C ASP A 442 -19.00 -15.05 4.10
N PHE A 443 -18.03 -15.85 4.56
CA PHE A 443 -17.97 -16.46 5.88
C PHE A 443 -17.20 -15.64 6.93
N LEU A 444 -16.80 -14.41 6.63
CA LEU A 444 -16.20 -13.55 7.67
C LEU A 444 -17.21 -13.28 8.79
N VAL A 445 -16.68 -13.17 10.00
CA VAL A 445 -17.46 -12.87 11.20
C VAL A 445 -18.16 -11.52 11.04
N LYS A 446 -19.46 -11.49 11.35
CA LYS A 446 -20.34 -10.32 11.26
C LYS A 446 -20.90 -9.95 12.62
N ALA A 447 -21.34 -8.72 12.79
CA ALA A 447 -21.96 -8.26 14.02
C ALA A 447 -23.08 -9.21 14.47
N GLY A 448 -23.04 -9.64 15.72
CA GLY A 448 -23.98 -10.60 16.30
C GLY A 448 -23.60 -12.07 16.18
N ASP A 449 -22.60 -12.42 15.38
CA ASP A 449 -22.12 -13.81 15.30
C ASP A 449 -21.46 -14.24 16.61
N GLU A 450 -21.64 -15.51 16.99
CA GLU A 450 -20.94 -16.11 18.13
C GLU A 450 -19.44 -16.22 17.80
N VAL A 451 -18.59 -15.61 18.65
CA VAL A 451 -17.14 -15.59 18.44
C VAL A 451 -16.37 -16.34 19.52
N TRP A 452 -16.97 -16.59 20.68
CA TRP A 452 -16.32 -17.33 21.76
C TRP A 452 -17.36 -17.94 22.72
N LYS A 453 -17.04 -19.14 23.20
CA LYS A 453 -17.80 -19.82 24.23
C LYS A 453 -16.86 -20.45 25.26
N GLY A 454 -17.12 -20.23 26.53
CA GLY A 454 -16.26 -20.76 27.58
C GLY A 454 -16.88 -20.58 28.98
N VAL A 455 -16.11 -20.91 30.01
CA VAL A 455 -16.53 -20.78 31.40
C VAL A 455 -15.80 -19.61 32.04
N VAL A 456 -16.55 -18.68 32.61
CA VAL A 456 -16.05 -17.53 33.38
C VAL A 456 -16.65 -17.57 34.77
N ASN A 457 -15.82 -17.61 35.81
CA ASN A 457 -16.25 -17.69 37.20
C ASN A 457 -17.28 -18.84 37.47
N GLY A 458 -17.08 -19.98 36.79
CA GLY A 458 -17.94 -21.16 36.95
C GLY A 458 -19.24 -21.12 36.14
N GLN A 459 -19.49 -20.10 35.34
CA GLN A 459 -20.67 -19.96 34.48
C GLN A 459 -20.32 -20.06 33.02
N GLU A 460 -21.16 -20.74 32.23
CA GLU A 460 -21.02 -20.72 30.77
C GLU A 460 -21.33 -19.32 30.24
N VAL A 461 -20.45 -18.80 29.43
CA VAL A 461 -20.57 -17.48 28.79
C VAL A 461 -20.37 -17.65 27.28
N THR A 462 -21.28 -17.08 26.51
CA THR A 462 -21.15 -16.91 25.07
C THR A 462 -20.87 -15.44 24.74
N LYS A 463 -19.87 -15.16 23.92
CA LYS A 463 -19.57 -13.84 23.40
C LYS A 463 -19.96 -13.75 21.94
N VAL A 464 -20.60 -12.65 21.59
CA VAL A 464 -20.92 -12.30 20.22
C VAL A 464 -20.02 -11.19 19.72
N PHE A 465 -19.82 -11.11 18.43
CA PHE A 465 -19.08 -10.01 17.81
C PHE A 465 -19.86 -8.71 17.95
N ASP A 466 -19.29 -7.77 18.68
CA ASP A 466 -19.87 -6.46 18.96
C ASP A 466 -18.88 -5.36 18.50
N PRO A 467 -19.00 -4.88 17.23
CA PRO A 467 -18.14 -3.85 16.69
C PRO A 467 -18.31 -2.50 17.39
N ILE A 468 -17.26 -1.68 17.39
CA ILE A 468 -17.24 -0.37 18.04
C ILE A 468 -17.53 0.73 17.01
N GLY A 469 -18.72 1.35 17.13
CA GLY A 469 -19.07 2.53 16.32
C GLY A 469 -19.56 2.26 14.89
N VAL A 470 -19.42 1.04 14.39
CA VAL A 470 -19.95 0.59 13.09
C VAL A 470 -20.41 -0.86 13.20
N THR A 471 -21.33 -1.29 12.33
CA THR A 471 -21.89 -2.65 12.36
C THR A 471 -21.33 -3.59 11.28
N SER A 472 -20.48 -3.07 10.40
CA SER A 472 -19.87 -3.81 9.30
C SER A 472 -18.40 -3.44 9.18
N VAL A 473 -17.66 -4.18 8.39
CA VAL A 473 -16.28 -3.81 8.03
C VAL A 473 -16.24 -2.35 7.55
N PRO A 474 -15.33 -1.53 8.08
CA PRO A 474 -15.23 -0.13 7.68
C PRO A 474 -15.12 0.05 6.16
N SER A 475 -15.86 1.00 5.61
CA SER A 475 -15.81 1.35 4.19
C SER A 475 -14.66 2.29 3.85
N ARG A 476 -14.13 3.02 4.84
CA ARG A 476 -12.98 3.92 4.74
C ARG A 476 -12.38 4.17 6.13
N LEU A 477 -11.21 4.80 6.17
CA LEU A 477 -10.73 5.44 7.40
C LEU A 477 -11.19 6.91 7.44
N LEU A 478 -11.30 7.46 8.66
CA LEU A 478 -11.56 8.89 8.85
C LEU A 478 -10.35 9.67 8.31
N TYR A 479 -10.60 10.86 7.76
CA TYR A 479 -9.51 11.78 7.45
C TYR A 479 -8.70 12.09 8.70
N PRO A 480 -7.38 12.26 8.57
CA PRO A 480 -6.55 12.67 9.69
C PRO A 480 -7.03 13.98 10.30
N ASN A 481 -6.98 14.10 11.63
CA ASN A 481 -7.40 15.34 12.28
C ASN A 481 -6.50 16.53 11.93
N SER A 482 -5.29 16.30 11.44
CA SER A 482 -4.43 17.34 10.85
C SER A 482 -5.11 18.07 9.67
N GLU A 483 -5.86 17.35 8.82
CA GLU A 483 -6.59 17.96 7.69
C GLU A 483 -7.72 18.88 8.19
N VAL A 484 -8.44 18.45 9.23
CA VAL A 484 -9.48 19.29 9.86
C VAL A 484 -8.89 20.60 10.39
N GLN A 485 -7.65 20.58 10.87
CA GLN A 485 -6.97 21.73 11.48
C GLN A 485 -6.22 22.59 10.45
N LEU A 486 -5.53 21.96 9.51
CA LEU A 486 -4.60 22.65 8.60
C LEU A 486 -5.24 23.01 7.25
N ASN A 487 -6.25 22.26 6.79
CA ASN A 487 -6.94 22.47 5.52
C ASN A 487 -8.48 22.46 5.66
N PRO A 488 -9.07 23.17 6.65
CA PRO A 488 -10.46 23.00 7.04
C PRO A 488 -11.47 23.30 5.93
N VAL A 489 -11.18 24.28 5.06
CA VAL A 489 -12.09 24.67 3.98
C VAL A 489 -12.22 23.56 2.93
N GLN A 490 -11.11 23.00 2.50
CA GLN A 490 -11.12 21.95 1.48
C GLN A 490 -11.61 20.61 2.08
N TYR A 491 -11.24 20.31 3.34
CA TYR A 491 -11.81 19.19 4.08
C TYR A 491 -13.35 19.24 4.12
N GLN A 492 -13.94 20.39 4.48
CA GLN A 492 -15.40 20.53 4.50
C GLN A 492 -16.05 20.32 3.13
N LYS A 493 -15.42 20.80 2.06
CA LYS A 493 -15.88 20.55 0.69
C LYS A 493 -15.84 19.06 0.33
N ALA A 494 -14.75 18.39 0.67
CA ALA A 494 -14.60 16.94 0.45
C ALA A 494 -15.68 16.14 1.20
N VAL A 495 -15.93 16.47 2.47
CA VAL A 495 -17.00 15.84 3.27
C VAL A 495 -18.40 16.12 2.68
N ALA A 496 -18.64 17.33 2.21
CA ALA A 496 -19.90 17.67 1.55
C ALA A 496 -20.12 16.88 0.24
N GLN A 497 -19.06 16.59 -0.49
CA GLN A 497 -19.08 15.89 -1.77
C GLN A 497 -19.15 14.37 -1.63
N GLN A 498 -18.26 13.80 -0.81
CA GLN A 498 -18.14 12.35 -0.62
C GLN A 498 -19.20 11.78 0.32
N GLY A 499 -19.61 12.53 1.32
CA GLY A 499 -20.45 12.16 2.45
C GLY A 499 -19.74 12.39 3.78
N ALA A 500 -20.46 12.20 4.89
CA ALA A 500 -19.95 12.41 6.25
C ALA A 500 -18.64 11.66 6.49
N ASP A 501 -17.72 12.25 7.26
CA ASP A 501 -16.43 11.62 7.61
C ASP A 501 -16.65 10.55 8.69
N LEU A 502 -17.18 9.41 8.27
CA LEU A 502 -17.50 8.26 9.10
C LEU A 502 -16.90 6.99 8.51
N LEU A 503 -16.60 6.01 9.36
CA LEU A 503 -16.04 4.71 8.92
C LEU A 503 -16.95 3.92 7.98
N ASN A 504 -18.26 4.13 8.04
CA ASN A 504 -19.26 3.48 7.19
C ASN A 504 -19.64 4.30 5.94
N THR A 505 -19.06 5.47 5.73
CA THR A 505 -19.28 6.21 4.48
C THR A 505 -18.56 5.51 3.34
N GLN A 506 -19.33 4.97 2.41
CA GLN A 506 -18.78 4.28 1.24
C GLN A 506 -17.97 5.22 0.35
N VAL A 507 -16.83 4.75 -0.11
CA VAL A 507 -16.05 5.42 -1.16
C VAL A 507 -16.77 5.29 -2.50
N TRP A 508 -16.41 6.11 -3.50
CA TRP A 508 -17.16 6.20 -4.76
C TRP A 508 -17.31 4.86 -5.48
N TRP A 509 -16.29 4.03 -5.55
CA TRP A 509 -16.37 2.75 -6.26
C TRP A 509 -17.08 1.64 -5.45
N ASP A 510 -17.29 1.83 -4.17
CA ASP A 510 -17.97 0.90 -3.26
C ASP A 510 -19.49 1.18 -3.14
N LYS A 511 -19.97 2.33 -3.68
CA LYS A 511 -21.38 2.76 -3.68
C LYS A 511 -22.25 1.97 -4.62
#